data_7b4f23a234dca20c83295721b70be35f
#
_entry.id   7b4f23a234dca20c83295721b70be35f
#
_cell.length_a   1.000
_cell.length_b   1.000
_cell.length_c   1.000
_cell.angle_alpha   90.00
_cell.angle_beta   90.00
_cell.angle_gamma   90.00
#
_symmetry.space_group_name_H-M   'P 1'
#
loop_
_entity.id
_entity.type
_entity.pdbx_description
1 polymer ?
#
loop_
_entity_poly.entity_id
_entity_poly.type
_entity_poly.pdbx_seq_one_letter_code
_entity_poly.pdbx_strand_id
1 'polypeptide(L)'
;MISKMFNQFSRRKFLGAVCTTSATTLLSSARGFGAYAPSPNNSESDSVPAPGGKGRIVDMHVHFDAKNPNYIEDFLKVSERLNLTALMLTPFENRAVVAEAAKQHPTRIVPFGYVNLDAPDVVQQVEELHRMGFRGLGELEFVKKPYIDPSYFPVYERANKYGWVVLLHTGIVLRKNFSEPEDVASGRMRPIHLEEIARRFPKITVLGAHCGNPEYQWAAEIARWNSNVFFDLSGSSLTKMQRRLSTFREIFWWTGEGDSQVKTPDNDPNAFVKLVFGSDTGLEGIENVVKQYHALFEACEVPEPTRNRIMGGTLLNLLSLPS
;
A
#
# COMPACT_ATOMS: atom_id res chain seq x y z
N MET A 1 52.52 2.68 28.69
CA MET A 1 53.16 1.44 28.24
C MET A 1 52.06 0.48 27.88
N ILE A 2 51.70 0.40 26.66
CA ILE A 2 51.13 -0.67 25.82
C ILE A 2 50.63 0.04 24.57
N SER A 3 51.56 0.29 23.69
CA SER A 3 51.37 0.59 22.29
C SER A 3 51.96 -0.56 21.48
N LYS A 4 51.36 -0.89 20.35
CA LYS A 4 51.77 -1.88 19.34
C LYS A 4 51.10 -3.24 19.46
N MET A 5 50.04 -3.41 18.63
CA MET A 5 49.86 -4.60 17.78
C MET A 5 48.66 -4.38 16.86
N PHE A 6 48.85 -3.63 15.80
CA PHE A 6 48.03 -3.71 14.60
C PHE A 6 48.99 -3.53 13.42
N ASN A 7 49.40 -4.63 12.81
CA ASN A 7 49.76 -4.60 11.40
C ASN A 7 49.71 -6.01 10.79
N GLN A 8 49.22 -6.06 9.56
CA GLN A 8 49.34 -7.12 8.55
C GLN A 8 48.32 -8.27 8.58
N PHE A 9 47.24 -8.08 7.84
CA PHE A 9 46.76 -9.10 6.93
C PHE A 9 46.65 -8.54 5.50
N SER A 10 47.65 -8.93 4.74
CA SER A 10 47.81 -8.63 3.30
C SER A 10 46.82 -9.47 2.50
N ARG A 11 46.06 -8.76 1.61
CA ARG A 11 45.38 -9.35 0.48
C ARG A 11 46.38 -9.86 -0.55
N ARG A 12 46.54 -11.19 -0.68
CA ARG A 12 47.01 -11.91 -1.88
C ARG A 12 47.34 -13.36 -1.53
N LYS A 13 46.46 -14.29 -1.99
CA LYS A 13 46.78 -15.61 -2.51
C LYS A 13 45.55 -16.54 -2.32
N PHE A 14 44.71 -16.59 -3.32
CA PHE A 14 43.90 -17.78 -3.61
C PHE A 14 43.73 -17.84 -5.12
N LEU A 15 44.71 -18.40 -5.78
CA LEU A 15 44.63 -18.92 -7.15
C LEU A 15 45.45 -20.21 -7.18
N GLY A 16 44.78 -21.30 -7.54
CA GLY A 16 45.46 -22.50 -8.05
C GLY A 16 45.25 -23.76 -7.26
N ALA A 17 44.22 -24.52 -7.57
CA ALA A 17 44.31 -25.99 -7.63
C ALA A 17 43.16 -26.47 -8.52
N VAL A 18 43.49 -26.70 -9.78
CA VAL A 18 42.73 -27.56 -10.72
C VAL A 18 43.05 -29.01 -10.32
N CYS A 19 42.05 -29.80 -10.02
CA CYS A 19 42.14 -31.24 -9.98
C CYS A 19 40.97 -31.84 -10.73
N THR A 20 41.29 -32.40 -11.87
CA THR A 20 40.46 -33.28 -12.70
C THR A 20 40.25 -34.63 -12.02
N THR A 21 39.01 -35.08 -11.86
CA THR A 21 38.68 -36.50 -11.81
C THR A 21 37.21 -36.73 -12.21
N SER A 22 37.08 -37.45 -13.32
CA SER A 22 36.11 -38.49 -13.71
C SER A 22 34.65 -38.44 -13.30
N ALA A 23 33.82 -38.44 -14.33
CA ALA A 23 32.40 -38.72 -14.36
C ALA A 23 32.03 -40.02 -13.66
N THR A 24 31.03 -39.99 -12.80
CA THR A 24 30.19 -41.13 -12.48
C THR A 24 28.73 -40.69 -12.47
N THR A 25 27.99 -41.22 -13.38
CA THR A 25 26.55 -41.04 -13.58
C THR A 25 25.79 -41.55 -12.36
N LEU A 26 25.09 -40.66 -11.67
CA LEU A 26 24.00 -41.04 -10.77
C LEU A 26 22.74 -40.28 -11.17
N LEU A 27 21.84 -41.01 -11.81
CA LEU A 27 20.44 -40.61 -11.96
C LEU A 27 19.82 -40.54 -10.58
N SER A 28 19.44 -39.34 -10.13
CA SER A 28 18.48 -39.19 -9.06
C SER A 28 17.43 -38.17 -9.46
N SER A 29 16.20 -38.61 -9.39
CA SER A 29 14.92 -38.03 -9.65
C SER A 29 14.83 -36.55 -9.25
N ALA A 30 14.81 -35.65 -10.23
CA ALA A 30 14.33 -34.30 -10.09
C ALA A 30 12.81 -34.36 -9.86
N ARG A 31 12.37 -34.15 -8.64
CA ARG A 31 10.98 -33.72 -8.36
C ARG A 31 10.82 -32.34 -8.94
N GLY A 32 9.99 -32.28 -10.00
CA GLY A 32 9.68 -31.04 -10.68
C GLY A 32 9.09 -30.01 -9.71
N PHE A 33 9.70 -28.85 -9.65
CA PHE A 33 9.01 -27.63 -9.23
C PHE A 33 7.87 -27.41 -10.22
N GLY A 34 6.64 -27.53 -9.73
CA GLY A 34 5.45 -27.26 -10.52
C GLY A 34 5.54 -25.85 -11.08
N ALA A 35 5.60 -25.75 -12.40
CA ALA A 35 5.41 -24.50 -13.10
C ALA A 35 4.03 -23.96 -12.73
N TYR A 36 4.00 -22.77 -12.16
CA TYR A 36 2.77 -22.03 -11.94
C TYR A 36 2.15 -21.77 -13.33
N ALA A 37 1.09 -22.48 -13.64
CA ALA A 37 0.34 -22.23 -14.87
C ALA A 37 -0.35 -20.86 -14.72
N PRO A 38 -0.19 -19.95 -15.67
CA PRO A 38 -0.96 -18.71 -15.65
C PRO A 38 -2.44 -19.06 -15.81
N SER A 39 -3.27 -18.42 -15.01
CA SER A 39 -4.72 -18.45 -15.13
C SER A 39 -5.12 -18.05 -16.55
N PRO A 40 -6.16 -18.66 -17.16
CA PRO A 40 -6.53 -18.34 -18.54
C PRO A 40 -6.84 -16.84 -18.65
N ASN A 41 -6.11 -16.19 -19.56
CA ASN A 41 -6.34 -14.84 -19.98
C ASN A 41 -7.79 -14.66 -20.43
N ASN A 42 -8.58 -13.94 -19.68
CA ASN A 42 -9.67 -13.15 -20.27
C ASN A 42 -9.01 -11.95 -20.96
N SER A 43 -8.68 -12.12 -22.22
CA SER A 43 -8.35 -11.03 -23.13
C SER A 43 -9.64 -10.36 -23.60
N GLU A 44 -10.33 -9.69 -22.70
CA GLU A 44 -11.13 -8.53 -23.04
C GLU A 44 -10.25 -7.32 -22.80
N SER A 45 -9.94 -6.64 -23.88
CA SER A 45 -9.28 -5.34 -23.86
C SER A 45 -10.21 -4.37 -23.15
N ASP A 46 -10.07 -4.27 -21.82
CA ASP A 46 -10.69 -3.17 -21.07
C ASP A 46 -10.07 -1.87 -21.59
N SER A 47 -10.73 -1.31 -22.60
CA SER A 47 -10.52 0.06 -23.01
C SER A 47 -10.86 0.94 -21.81
N VAL A 48 -9.82 1.41 -21.12
CA VAL A 48 -9.95 2.46 -20.09
C VAL A 48 -10.73 3.61 -20.74
N PRO A 49 -11.85 4.06 -20.17
CA PRO A 49 -12.62 5.16 -20.74
C PRO A 49 -11.72 6.37 -20.93
N ALA A 50 -11.74 6.96 -22.10
CA ALA A 50 -10.99 8.18 -22.40
C ALA A 50 -11.43 9.30 -21.42
N PRO A 51 -10.50 10.10 -20.86
CA PRO A 51 -10.81 11.14 -19.90
C PRO A 51 -11.45 12.34 -20.63
N GLY A 52 -12.77 12.36 -20.65
CA GLY A 52 -13.55 13.54 -21.03
C GLY A 52 -14.25 14.09 -19.80
N GLY A 53 -13.60 14.98 -19.07
CA GLY A 53 -14.10 15.58 -17.85
C GLY A 53 -13.08 15.45 -16.72
N LYS A 54 -13.13 16.33 -15.70
CA LYS A 54 -12.28 16.16 -14.50
C LYS A 54 -12.51 14.75 -13.95
N GLY A 55 -11.54 13.85 -14.10
CA GLY A 55 -11.63 12.46 -13.67
C GLY A 55 -12.05 12.39 -12.21
N ARG A 56 -12.79 11.34 -11.83
CA ARG A 56 -13.17 11.13 -10.42
C ARG A 56 -11.91 10.85 -9.60
N ILE A 57 -11.73 11.61 -8.53
CA ILE A 57 -10.69 11.35 -7.52
C ILE A 57 -11.22 10.28 -6.57
N VAL A 58 -10.40 9.25 -6.26
CA VAL A 58 -10.70 8.31 -5.19
C VAL A 58 -9.62 8.42 -4.14
N ASP A 59 -10.00 8.90 -2.97
CA ASP A 59 -9.11 9.11 -1.83
C ASP A 59 -9.16 7.89 -0.90
N MET A 60 -8.05 7.17 -0.82
CA MET A 60 -7.97 5.97 0.01
C MET A 60 -7.80 6.26 1.50
N HIS A 61 -7.59 7.52 1.89
CA HIS A 61 -7.09 7.85 3.21
C HIS A 61 -7.82 9.05 3.83
N VAL A 62 -9.13 8.87 4.10
CA VAL A 62 -9.98 9.88 4.73
C VAL A 62 -10.49 9.34 6.07
N HIS A 63 -10.00 9.90 7.17
CA HIS A 63 -10.46 9.54 8.51
C HIS A 63 -11.80 10.21 8.84
N PHE A 64 -12.76 9.43 9.31
CA PHE A 64 -14.00 9.96 9.86
C PHE A 64 -13.70 10.67 11.18
N ASP A 65 -14.05 11.98 11.28
CA ASP A 65 -13.90 12.75 12.52
C ASP A 65 -15.18 12.70 13.35
N ALA A 66 -15.21 11.83 14.36
CA ALA A 66 -16.32 11.71 15.29
C ALA A 66 -16.57 12.95 16.16
N LYS A 67 -15.63 13.90 16.20
CA LYS A 67 -15.77 15.15 16.96
C LYS A 67 -16.55 16.22 16.19
N ASN A 68 -16.63 16.10 14.87
CA ASN A 68 -17.46 16.95 14.04
C ASN A 68 -18.84 16.32 13.83
N PRO A 69 -19.92 16.83 14.46
CA PRO A 69 -21.25 16.26 14.31
C PRO A 69 -21.82 16.38 12.88
N ASN A 70 -21.28 17.30 12.07
CA ASN A 70 -21.69 17.52 10.69
C ASN A 70 -20.70 16.94 9.67
N TYR A 71 -19.80 16.03 10.10
CA TYR A 71 -18.70 15.56 9.26
C TYR A 71 -19.16 15.03 7.89
N ILE A 72 -20.22 14.23 7.85
CA ILE A 72 -20.73 13.67 6.60
C ILE A 72 -21.20 14.79 5.64
N GLU A 73 -21.93 15.77 6.13
CA GLU A 73 -22.40 16.89 5.31
C GLU A 73 -21.24 17.73 4.78
N ASP A 74 -20.27 18.02 5.64
CA ASP A 74 -19.08 18.79 5.26
C ASP A 74 -18.20 18.01 4.27
N PHE A 75 -18.05 16.70 4.46
CA PHE A 75 -17.39 15.84 3.51
C PHE A 75 -18.11 15.85 2.14
N LEU A 76 -19.44 15.76 2.10
CA LEU A 76 -20.19 15.76 0.85
C LEU A 76 -20.01 17.06 0.04
N LYS A 77 -19.92 18.22 0.71
CA LYS A 77 -19.59 19.50 0.06
C LYS A 77 -18.20 19.46 -0.62
N VAL A 78 -17.18 18.90 0.08
CA VAL A 78 -15.83 18.73 -0.47
C VAL A 78 -15.83 17.71 -1.61
N SER A 79 -16.52 16.59 -1.43
CA SER A 79 -16.68 15.53 -2.39
C SER A 79 -17.32 16.02 -3.70
N GLU A 80 -18.35 16.85 -3.63
CA GLU A 80 -18.99 17.45 -4.81
C GLU A 80 -18.01 18.40 -5.52
N ARG A 81 -17.39 19.31 -4.79
CA ARG A 81 -16.47 20.32 -5.35
C ARG A 81 -15.26 19.69 -6.05
N LEU A 82 -14.71 18.61 -5.52
CA LEU A 82 -13.51 17.95 -6.03
C LEU A 82 -13.84 16.74 -6.93
N ASN A 83 -15.10 16.37 -7.11
CA ASN A 83 -15.53 15.11 -7.72
C ASN A 83 -14.83 13.90 -7.06
N LEU A 84 -14.91 13.83 -5.72
CA LEU A 84 -14.15 12.90 -4.89
C LEU A 84 -15.03 11.80 -4.31
N THR A 85 -14.52 10.58 -4.31
CA THR A 85 -15.03 9.43 -3.53
C THR A 85 -14.01 9.12 -2.44
N ALA A 86 -14.45 8.91 -1.20
CA ALA A 86 -13.55 8.54 -0.11
C ALA A 86 -13.72 7.08 0.32
N LEU A 87 -12.59 6.40 0.57
CA LEU A 87 -12.54 5.27 1.46
C LEU A 87 -12.54 5.84 2.88
N MET A 88 -13.71 5.83 3.52
CA MET A 88 -13.90 6.51 4.81
C MET A 88 -13.50 5.59 5.96
N LEU A 89 -12.33 5.85 6.53
CA LEU A 89 -11.73 5.10 7.63
C LEU A 89 -12.48 5.42 8.92
N THR A 90 -13.24 4.46 9.41
CA THR A 90 -14.26 4.66 10.42
C THR A 90 -13.91 3.92 11.70
N PRO A 91 -13.75 4.61 12.85
CA PRO A 91 -13.65 3.95 14.14
C PRO A 91 -14.84 2.99 14.36
N PHE A 92 -14.57 1.83 14.96
CA PHE A 92 -15.59 0.76 15.08
C PHE A 92 -16.86 1.24 15.77
N GLU A 93 -16.75 2.11 16.75
CA GLU A 93 -17.87 2.73 17.47
C GLU A 93 -18.78 3.60 16.58
N ASN A 94 -18.24 4.15 15.50
CA ASN A 94 -18.97 5.03 14.57
C ASN A 94 -19.48 4.29 13.32
N ARG A 95 -19.32 2.97 13.24
CA ARG A 95 -19.65 2.16 12.05
C ARG A 95 -21.07 2.32 11.55
N ALA A 96 -22.06 2.48 12.47
CA ALA A 96 -23.46 2.62 12.07
C ALA A 96 -23.73 3.92 11.31
N VAL A 97 -23.12 5.03 11.72
CA VAL A 97 -23.27 6.34 11.07
C VAL A 97 -22.72 6.30 9.66
N VAL A 98 -21.51 5.77 9.49
CA VAL A 98 -20.86 5.73 8.18
C VAL A 98 -21.49 4.68 7.26
N ALA A 99 -21.94 3.54 7.79
CA ALA A 99 -22.68 2.56 7.00
C ALA A 99 -23.97 3.14 6.40
N GLU A 100 -24.71 3.92 7.19
CA GLU A 100 -25.92 4.57 6.72
C GLU A 100 -25.61 5.67 5.67
N ALA A 101 -24.59 6.51 5.93
CA ALA A 101 -24.16 7.52 4.97
C ALA A 101 -23.70 6.88 3.64
N ALA A 102 -22.99 5.76 3.68
CA ALA A 102 -22.55 5.04 2.50
C ALA A 102 -23.73 4.47 1.66
N LYS A 103 -24.80 4.02 2.32
CA LYS A 103 -26.03 3.60 1.61
C LYS A 103 -26.73 4.76 0.90
N GLN A 104 -26.75 5.93 1.53
CA GLN A 104 -27.36 7.14 0.95
C GLN A 104 -26.49 7.76 -0.15
N HIS A 105 -25.16 7.61 -0.05
CA HIS A 105 -24.18 8.22 -0.95
C HIS A 105 -23.16 7.19 -1.50
N PRO A 106 -23.61 6.10 -2.18
CA PRO A 106 -22.77 4.96 -2.55
C PRO A 106 -21.65 5.30 -3.56
N THR A 107 -21.79 6.42 -4.29
CA THR A 107 -20.76 6.89 -5.22
C THR A 107 -19.74 7.84 -4.56
N ARG A 108 -19.98 8.24 -3.31
CA ARG A 108 -19.14 9.22 -2.60
C ARG A 108 -18.43 8.64 -1.38
N ILE A 109 -19.06 7.66 -0.72
CA ILE A 109 -18.54 7.07 0.52
C ILE A 109 -18.44 5.56 0.35
N VAL A 110 -17.22 5.04 0.50
CA VAL A 110 -16.93 3.61 0.60
C VAL A 110 -16.50 3.33 2.04
N PRO A 111 -17.29 2.59 2.84
CA PRO A 111 -17.01 2.44 4.25
C PRO A 111 -15.86 1.46 4.49
N PHE A 112 -14.86 1.90 5.25
CA PHE A 112 -13.71 1.13 5.73
C PHE A 112 -13.67 1.16 7.25
N GLY A 113 -13.50 -0.02 7.87
CA GLY A 113 -13.50 -0.13 9.32
C GLY A 113 -12.10 -0.04 9.92
N TYR A 114 -11.89 0.86 10.86
CA TYR A 114 -10.74 0.82 11.75
C TYR A 114 -11.02 -0.18 12.88
N VAL A 115 -10.13 -1.15 13.08
CA VAL A 115 -10.15 -2.09 14.17
C VAL A 115 -8.78 -2.16 14.85
N ASN A 116 -8.78 -2.38 16.16
CA ASN A 116 -7.54 -2.64 16.87
C ASN A 116 -7.15 -4.12 16.70
N LEU A 117 -6.05 -4.40 16.00
CA LEU A 117 -5.57 -5.78 15.76
C LEU A 117 -5.26 -6.55 17.05
N ASP A 118 -4.96 -5.85 18.15
CA ASP A 118 -4.67 -6.45 19.45
C ASP A 118 -5.92 -6.67 20.32
N ALA A 119 -7.11 -6.30 19.83
CA ALA A 119 -8.36 -6.52 20.57
C ALA A 119 -8.74 -8.01 20.56
N PRO A 120 -9.20 -8.55 21.70
CA PRO A 120 -9.55 -9.98 21.79
C PRO A 120 -10.75 -10.39 20.92
N ASP A 121 -11.61 -9.44 20.58
CA ASP A 121 -12.83 -9.63 19.77
C ASP A 121 -12.67 -9.07 18.33
N VAL A 122 -11.45 -8.78 17.88
CA VAL A 122 -11.20 -8.13 16.56
C VAL A 122 -11.81 -8.91 15.40
N VAL A 123 -11.79 -10.24 15.43
CA VAL A 123 -12.37 -11.07 14.36
C VAL A 123 -13.88 -10.91 14.29
N GLN A 124 -14.56 -10.83 15.44
CA GLN A 124 -16.01 -10.58 15.53
C GLN A 124 -16.35 -9.17 15.00
N GLN A 125 -15.51 -8.17 15.31
CA GLN A 125 -15.67 -6.81 14.78
C GLN A 125 -15.58 -6.81 13.23
N VAL A 126 -14.61 -7.52 12.66
CA VAL A 126 -14.46 -7.67 11.20
C VAL A 126 -15.68 -8.33 10.56
N GLU A 127 -16.22 -9.39 11.18
CA GLU A 127 -17.43 -10.05 10.68
C GLU A 127 -18.67 -9.16 10.78
N GLU A 128 -18.76 -8.31 11.81
CA GLU A 128 -19.83 -7.33 11.94
C GLU A 128 -19.74 -6.25 10.85
N LEU A 129 -18.55 -5.69 10.62
CA LEU A 129 -18.32 -4.71 9.57
C LEU A 129 -18.72 -5.28 8.20
N HIS A 130 -18.38 -6.54 7.92
CA HIS A 130 -18.79 -7.19 6.66
C HIS A 130 -20.32 -7.27 6.53
N ARG A 131 -21.04 -7.67 7.58
CA ARG A 131 -22.51 -7.71 7.59
C ARG A 131 -23.14 -6.33 7.38
N MET A 132 -22.45 -5.26 7.78
CA MET A 132 -22.90 -3.89 7.60
C MET A 132 -22.57 -3.29 6.23
N GLY A 133 -21.85 -4.04 5.35
CA GLY A 133 -21.50 -3.59 4.00
C GLY A 133 -20.19 -2.83 3.88
N PHE A 134 -19.32 -2.91 4.88
CA PHE A 134 -17.96 -2.38 4.77
C PHE A 134 -17.19 -3.14 3.70
N ARG A 135 -16.28 -2.42 3.02
CA ARG A 135 -15.55 -2.91 1.86
C ARG A 135 -14.07 -3.14 2.15
N GLY A 136 -13.60 -2.86 3.36
CA GLY A 136 -12.22 -3.02 3.74
C GLY A 136 -11.95 -2.62 5.18
N LEU A 137 -10.66 -2.70 5.55
CA LEU A 137 -10.13 -2.32 6.85
C LEU A 137 -9.09 -1.21 6.70
N GLY A 138 -8.99 -0.36 7.68
CA GLY A 138 -7.93 0.63 7.77
C GLY A 138 -8.35 1.97 8.41
N GLU A 139 -7.38 2.79 8.70
CA GLU A 139 -5.96 2.51 8.68
C GLU A 139 -5.59 1.64 9.89
N LEU A 140 -5.03 0.44 9.66
CA LEU A 140 -4.55 -0.39 10.74
C LEU A 140 -3.20 0.13 11.22
N GLU A 141 -3.13 0.55 12.47
CA GLU A 141 -1.96 1.21 13.06
C GLU A 141 -1.82 0.89 14.55
N PHE A 142 -0.79 1.42 15.21
CA PHE A 142 -0.55 1.32 16.65
C PHE A 142 -0.51 -0.10 17.20
N VAL A 143 -0.01 -1.04 16.40
CA VAL A 143 0.05 -2.47 16.74
C VAL A 143 1.14 -2.77 17.78
N LYS A 144 0.87 -3.73 18.67
CA LYS A 144 1.83 -4.20 19.68
C LYS A 144 2.86 -5.18 19.13
N LYS A 145 2.60 -5.79 17.97
CA LYS A 145 3.46 -6.77 17.30
C LYS A 145 3.64 -6.40 15.83
N PRO A 146 4.67 -6.90 15.14
CA PRO A 146 4.77 -6.72 13.69
C PRO A 146 3.52 -7.23 12.97
N TYR A 147 3.13 -6.60 11.87
CA TYR A 147 1.94 -7.00 11.08
C TYR A 147 1.93 -8.47 10.65
N ILE A 148 3.11 -9.09 10.57
CA ILE A 148 3.29 -10.51 10.22
C ILE A 148 3.21 -11.46 11.41
N ASP A 149 2.88 -10.97 12.61
CA ASP A 149 2.66 -11.86 13.76
C ASP A 149 1.45 -12.77 13.50
N PRO A 150 1.59 -14.09 13.72
CA PRO A 150 0.51 -15.04 13.46
C PRO A 150 -0.80 -14.75 14.19
N SER A 151 -0.75 -14.02 15.30
CA SER A 151 -1.97 -13.65 16.04
C SER A 151 -2.90 -12.71 15.27
N TYR A 152 -2.39 -12.00 14.24
CA TYR A 152 -3.18 -11.14 13.36
C TYR A 152 -3.75 -11.87 12.13
N PHE A 153 -3.24 -13.06 11.81
CA PHE A 153 -3.66 -13.82 10.63
C PHE A 153 -5.17 -14.10 10.58
N PRO A 154 -5.87 -14.39 11.68
CA PRO A 154 -7.33 -14.57 11.64
C PRO A 154 -8.09 -13.37 11.06
N VAL A 155 -7.59 -12.13 11.27
CA VAL A 155 -8.15 -10.91 10.67
C VAL A 155 -7.92 -10.89 9.17
N TYR A 156 -6.68 -11.18 8.75
CA TYR A 156 -6.32 -11.22 7.32
C TYR A 156 -7.03 -12.37 6.59
N GLU A 157 -7.25 -13.51 7.23
CA GLU A 157 -8.05 -14.61 6.68
C GLU A 157 -9.50 -14.19 6.38
N ARG A 158 -10.12 -13.40 7.26
CA ARG A 158 -11.45 -12.84 7.02
C ARG A 158 -11.43 -11.83 5.87
N ALA A 159 -10.48 -10.89 5.88
CA ALA A 159 -10.32 -9.93 4.79
C ALA A 159 -10.07 -10.65 3.45
N ASN A 160 -9.25 -11.70 3.43
CA ASN A 160 -8.98 -12.54 2.26
C ASN A 160 -10.24 -13.29 1.78
N LYS A 161 -11.03 -13.83 2.70
CA LYS A 161 -12.31 -14.48 2.38
C LYS A 161 -13.27 -13.52 1.68
N TYR A 162 -13.28 -12.26 2.09
CA TYR A 162 -14.19 -11.24 1.56
C TYR A 162 -13.63 -10.51 0.33
N GLY A 163 -12.36 -10.74 -0.05
CA GLY A 163 -11.69 -10.00 -1.13
C GLY A 163 -11.56 -8.52 -0.82
N TRP A 164 -11.28 -8.19 0.42
CA TRP A 164 -11.25 -6.83 0.91
C TRP A 164 -9.95 -6.10 0.58
N VAL A 165 -10.05 -4.78 0.59
CA VAL A 165 -8.90 -3.89 0.63
C VAL A 165 -8.52 -3.65 2.08
N VAL A 166 -7.21 -3.72 2.40
CA VAL A 166 -6.69 -3.48 3.75
C VAL A 166 -5.62 -2.41 3.69
N LEU A 167 -5.90 -1.26 4.31
CA LEU A 167 -4.96 -0.16 4.46
C LEU A 167 -4.19 -0.32 5.77
N LEU A 168 -2.86 -0.40 5.67
CA LEU A 168 -1.95 -0.50 6.80
C LEU A 168 -1.06 0.73 6.87
N HIS A 169 -0.92 1.31 8.05
CA HIS A 169 0.09 2.34 8.29
C HIS A 169 1.48 1.80 7.96
N THR A 170 2.31 2.57 7.27
CA THR A 170 3.72 2.20 7.06
C THR A 170 4.65 3.39 7.28
N GLY A 171 5.83 3.09 7.85
CA GLY A 171 6.83 4.11 8.11
C GLY A 171 6.84 4.61 9.55
N ILE A 172 7.22 5.87 9.72
CA ILE A 172 7.38 6.46 11.04
C ILE A 172 6.03 6.84 11.62
N VAL A 173 5.77 6.38 12.83
CA VAL A 173 4.57 6.70 13.61
C VAL A 173 4.90 7.64 14.76
N LEU A 174 3.99 8.57 15.06
CA LEU A 174 4.11 9.46 16.20
C LEU A 174 3.90 8.67 17.50
N ARG A 175 4.79 8.86 18.46
CA ARG A 175 4.64 8.29 19.78
C ARG A 175 3.42 8.90 20.50
N LYS A 176 2.53 8.04 21.02
CA LYS A 176 1.30 8.47 21.71
C LYS A 176 1.54 8.82 23.18
N ASN A 177 2.32 8.03 23.88
CA ASN A 177 2.54 8.18 25.31
C ASN A 177 4.03 8.06 25.66
N PHE A 178 4.66 9.18 25.96
CA PHE A 178 6.09 9.23 26.33
C PHE A 178 6.40 8.55 27.66
N SER A 179 5.39 8.29 28.49
CA SER A 179 5.55 7.63 29.80
C SER A 179 5.51 6.10 29.67
N GLU A 180 5.08 5.55 28.56
CA GLU A 180 4.99 4.10 28.34
C GLU A 180 6.21 3.61 27.56
N PRO A 181 7.06 2.74 28.15
CA PRO A 181 8.25 2.22 27.49
C PRO A 181 7.93 1.42 26.22
N GLU A 182 6.79 0.72 26.20
CA GLU A 182 6.34 -0.16 25.11
C GLU A 182 5.26 0.48 24.23
N ASP A 183 5.20 1.79 24.17
CA ASP A 183 4.36 2.50 23.23
C ASP A 183 4.68 2.10 21.78
N VAL A 184 3.99 2.69 20.86
CA VAL A 184 4.10 2.40 19.42
C VAL A 184 5.54 2.43 18.93
N ALA A 185 5.91 1.45 18.11
CA ALA A 185 7.23 1.39 17.48
C ALA A 185 7.09 1.20 15.97
N SER A 186 7.64 2.12 15.19
CA SER A 186 7.59 2.13 13.72
C SER A 186 8.11 0.84 13.08
N GLY A 187 9.07 0.16 13.72
CA GLY A 187 9.59 -1.13 13.25
C GLY A 187 8.54 -2.25 13.15
N ARG A 188 7.39 -2.10 13.82
CA ARG A 188 6.28 -3.06 13.73
C ARG A 188 5.42 -2.84 12.48
N MET A 189 5.52 -1.67 11.86
CA MET A 189 4.71 -1.20 10.73
C MET A 189 5.59 -0.85 9.52
N ARG A 190 6.59 -1.69 9.25
CA ARG A 190 7.49 -1.49 8.10
C ARG A 190 6.84 -1.97 6.80
N PRO A 191 7.14 -1.32 5.67
CA PRO A 191 6.58 -1.72 4.38
C PRO A 191 6.92 -3.17 4.00
N ILE A 192 8.08 -3.71 4.45
CA ILE A 192 8.48 -5.10 4.16
C ILE A 192 7.45 -6.14 4.65
N HIS A 193 6.69 -5.84 5.70
CA HIS A 193 5.68 -6.77 6.23
C HIS A 193 4.50 -6.96 5.26
N LEU A 194 4.25 -5.97 4.40
CA LEU A 194 3.14 -6.01 3.44
C LEU A 194 3.35 -7.09 2.37
N GLU A 195 4.60 -7.40 2.02
CA GLU A 195 4.92 -8.46 1.08
C GLU A 195 4.45 -9.83 1.57
N GLU A 196 4.72 -10.18 2.83
CA GLU A 196 4.30 -11.47 3.38
C GLU A 196 2.77 -11.57 3.46
N ILE A 197 2.10 -10.49 3.90
CA ILE A 197 0.64 -10.43 3.94
C ILE A 197 0.07 -10.63 2.53
N ALA A 198 0.56 -9.89 1.54
CA ALA A 198 0.09 -9.95 0.16
C ALA A 198 0.25 -11.33 -0.48
N ARG A 199 1.35 -12.02 -0.19
CA ARG A 199 1.64 -13.36 -0.72
C ARG A 199 0.87 -14.45 0.00
N ARG A 200 0.70 -14.31 1.31
CA ARG A 200 -0.04 -15.29 2.12
C ARG A 200 -1.55 -15.19 1.90
N PHE A 201 -2.07 -14.00 1.64
CA PHE A 201 -3.49 -13.70 1.50
C PHE A 201 -3.78 -13.05 0.14
N PRO A 202 -3.70 -13.79 -0.97
CA PRO A 202 -3.65 -13.24 -2.32
C PRO A 202 -4.93 -12.57 -2.81
N LYS A 203 -6.06 -12.74 -2.11
CA LYS A 203 -7.32 -12.05 -2.45
C LYS A 203 -7.46 -10.69 -1.75
N ILE A 204 -6.57 -10.36 -0.81
CA ILE A 204 -6.52 -9.02 -0.22
C ILE A 204 -5.81 -8.09 -1.21
N THR A 205 -6.36 -6.91 -1.43
CA THR A 205 -5.56 -5.78 -1.91
C THR A 205 -4.95 -5.09 -0.70
N VAL A 206 -3.63 -5.02 -0.66
CA VAL A 206 -2.88 -4.39 0.43
C VAL A 206 -2.54 -2.97 0.02
N LEU A 207 -2.98 -2.00 0.80
CA LEU A 207 -2.60 -0.60 0.66
C LEU A 207 -1.67 -0.22 1.81
N GLY A 208 -0.51 0.37 1.50
CA GLY A 208 0.40 0.90 2.49
C GLY A 208 0.30 2.43 2.55
N ALA A 209 -0.03 2.98 3.70
CA ALA A 209 -0.03 4.41 3.91
C ALA A 209 1.41 4.98 3.89
N HIS A 210 1.57 6.24 3.42
CA HIS A 210 2.81 7.03 3.51
C HIS A 210 4.02 6.44 2.77
N CYS A 211 3.81 5.41 1.92
CA CYS A 211 4.87 4.75 1.15
C CYS A 211 6.10 4.37 1.99
N GLY A 212 5.86 3.89 3.22
CA GLY A 212 6.95 3.44 4.11
C GLY A 212 7.87 4.55 4.64
N ASN A 213 7.51 5.82 4.55
CA ASN A 213 8.34 6.98 4.91
C ASN A 213 9.23 6.73 6.17
N PRO A 214 10.57 6.69 6.07
CA PRO A 214 11.40 7.06 4.90
C PRO A 214 11.87 5.87 4.02
N GLU A 215 11.32 4.68 4.17
CA GLU A 215 11.75 3.45 3.48
C GLU A 215 11.13 3.32 2.06
N TYR A 216 11.07 4.43 1.32
CA TYR A 216 10.41 4.52 0.00
C TYR A 216 10.90 3.48 -1.02
N GLN A 217 12.20 3.17 -1.03
CA GLN A 217 12.77 2.18 -1.94
C GLN A 217 12.24 0.78 -1.66
N TRP A 218 12.14 0.39 -0.37
CA TRP A 218 11.53 -0.87 0.02
C TRP A 218 10.07 -0.95 -0.40
N ALA A 219 9.31 0.11 -0.15
CA ALA A 219 7.89 0.18 -0.53
C ALA A 219 7.72 0.03 -2.06
N ALA A 220 8.53 0.74 -2.85
CA ALA A 220 8.49 0.69 -4.30
C ALA A 220 8.82 -0.73 -4.84
N GLU A 221 9.86 -1.38 -4.31
CA GLU A 221 10.22 -2.73 -4.72
C GLU A 221 9.15 -3.76 -4.35
N ILE A 222 8.58 -3.67 -3.15
CA ILE A 222 7.51 -4.57 -2.72
C ILE A 222 6.28 -4.42 -3.63
N ALA A 223 5.88 -3.17 -3.92
CA ALA A 223 4.75 -2.91 -4.81
C ALA A 223 5.01 -3.44 -6.22
N ARG A 224 6.24 -3.31 -6.72
CA ARG A 224 6.65 -3.81 -8.03
C ARG A 224 6.44 -5.31 -8.18
N TRP A 225 6.85 -6.09 -7.18
CA TRP A 225 6.86 -7.55 -7.24
C TRP A 225 5.56 -8.22 -6.76
N ASN A 226 4.59 -7.43 -6.26
CA ASN A 226 3.31 -7.95 -5.79
C ASN A 226 2.15 -7.20 -6.45
N SER A 227 1.39 -7.89 -7.30
CA SER A 227 0.29 -7.28 -8.09
C SER A 227 -0.78 -6.64 -7.21
N ASN A 228 -1.01 -7.19 -6.02
CA ASN A 228 -2.03 -6.75 -5.06
C ASN A 228 -1.52 -5.77 -3.98
N VAL A 229 -0.33 -5.15 -4.16
CA VAL A 229 0.22 -4.15 -3.23
C VAL A 229 0.28 -2.79 -3.90
N PHE A 230 -0.20 -1.75 -3.21
CA PHE A 230 -0.17 -0.35 -3.62
C PHE A 230 0.16 0.55 -2.42
N PHE A 231 0.57 1.79 -2.69
CA PHE A 231 0.89 2.77 -1.65
C PHE A 231 0.32 4.14 -1.97
N ASP A 232 0.10 4.95 -0.94
CA ASP A 232 -0.05 6.39 -1.07
C ASP A 232 1.22 7.15 -0.66
N LEU A 233 1.22 8.44 -0.90
CA LEU A 233 2.26 9.38 -0.46
C LEU A 233 1.68 10.42 0.52
N SER A 234 0.63 10.04 1.23
CA SER A 234 -0.07 10.91 2.20
C SER A 234 0.79 11.31 3.40
N GLY A 235 0.21 12.06 4.28
CA GLY A 235 0.82 12.53 5.51
C GLY A 235 2.01 13.46 5.22
N SER A 236 3.16 13.17 5.83
CA SER A 236 4.33 14.04 5.70
C SER A 236 5.24 13.77 4.50
N SER A 237 4.96 12.72 3.69
CA SER A 237 5.87 12.29 2.61
C SER A 237 6.11 13.37 1.56
N LEU A 238 5.06 13.88 0.93
CA LEU A 238 5.19 14.93 -0.10
C LEU A 238 5.67 16.25 0.49
N THR A 239 5.22 16.61 1.69
CA THR A 239 5.63 17.85 2.39
C THR A 239 7.14 17.83 2.70
N LYS A 240 7.66 16.73 3.24
CA LYS A 240 9.10 16.58 3.53
C LYS A 240 9.96 16.59 2.27
N MET A 241 9.44 16.03 1.19
CA MET A 241 10.15 15.89 -0.08
C MET A 241 9.92 17.06 -1.04
N GLN A 242 9.15 18.10 -0.65
CA GLN A 242 8.72 19.20 -1.51
C GLN A 242 9.84 19.83 -2.37
N ARG A 243 11.06 19.94 -1.83
CA ARG A 243 12.22 20.47 -2.57
C ARG A 243 12.95 19.44 -3.43
N ARG A 244 12.55 18.17 -3.38
CA ARG A 244 13.24 17.03 -4.02
C ARG A 244 12.26 16.00 -4.57
N LEU A 245 11.09 16.44 -5.02
CA LEU A 245 10.05 15.55 -5.57
C LEU A 245 10.57 14.69 -6.73
N SER A 246 11.49 15.22 -7.54
CA SER A 246 12.12 14.48 -8.64
C SER A 246 12.88 13.23 -8.19
N THR A 247 13.27 13.12 -6.91
CA THR A 247 13.89 11.91 -6.37
C THR A 247 12.97 10.70 -6.48
N PHE A 248 11.64 10.91 -6.42
CA PHE A 248 10.68 9.83 -6.60
C PHE A 248 10.74 9.22 -8.00
N ARG A 249 11.24 9.93 -9.01
CA ARG A 249 11.46 9.37 -10.33
C ARG A 249 12.48 8.24 -10.31
N GLU A 250 13.58 8.39 -9.55
CA GLU A 250 14.59 7.33 -9.41
C GLU A 250 14.05 6.13 -8.61
N ILE A 251 13.11 6.35 -7.68
CA ILE A 251 12.53 5.31 -6.84
C ILE A 251 11.48 4.50 -7.60
N PHE A 252 10.63 5.17 -8.39
CA PHE A 252 9.47 4.55 -9.06
C PHE A 252 9.64 4.35 -10.56
N TRP A 253 10.74 4.82 -11.15
CA TRP A 253 10.97 4.66 -12.58
C TRP A 253 12.03 3.59 -12.83
N TRP A 254 11.62 2.50 -13.45
CA TRP A 254 12.55 1.48 -13.90
C TRP A 254 12.73 1.59 -15.41
N THR A 255 13.87 2.11 -15.82
CA THR A 255 14.30 2.12 -17.20
C THR A 255 14.71 0.71 -17.61
N GLY A 256 13.84 -0.21 -17.78
CA GLY A 256 14.16 -1.57 -18.20
C GLY A 256 14.79 -1.64 -19.62
N GLU A 257 15.73 -0.76 -19.93
CA GLU A 257 16.56 -0.89 -21.12
C GLU A 257 17.39 -2.17 -21.00
N GLY A 258 16.91 -3.22 -21.63
CA GLY A 258 17.65 -4.45 -21.83
C GLY A 258 17.21 -5.69 -21.02
N ASP A 259 16.41 -5.58 -19.96
CA ASP A 259 15.97 -6.76 -19.23
C ASP A 259 14.45 -6.79 -19.04
N SER A 260 13.80 -7.71 -19.77
CA SER A 260 12.36 -7.96 -19.65
C SER A 260 11.91 -8.42 -18.24
N GLN A 261 12.85 -8.81 -17.38
CA GLN A 261 12.57 -9.27 -16.01
C GLN A 261 12.38 -8.12 -15.01
N VAL A 262 12.69 -6.88 -15.42
CA VAL A 262 12.62 -5.70 -14.54
C VAL A 262 11.28 -4.96 -14.62
N LYS A 263 10.27 -5.53 -15.27
CA LYS A 263 8.93 -4.95 -15.38
C LYS A 263 8.07 -5.26 -14.16
N THR A 264 7.12 -4.37 -13.87
CA THR A 264 6.05 -4.70 -12.92
C THR A 264 5.29 -5.93 -13.39
N PRO A 265 4.57 -6.65 -12.51
CA PRO A 265 3.71 -7.76 -12.91
C PRO A 265 2.76 -7.44 -14.07
N ASP A 266 2.36 -6.19 -14.20
CA ASP A 266 1.48 -5.68 -15.25
C ASP A 266 2.25 -5.25 -16.53
N ASN A 267 3.52 -5.62 -16.67
CA ASN A 267 4.40 -5.21 -17.77
C ASN A 267 4.63 -3.70 -17.90
N ASP A 268 4.28 -2.90 -16.90
CA ASP A 268 4.53 -1.46 -16.91
C ASP A 268 5.94 -1.18 -16.35
N PRO A 269 6.83 -0.50 -17.10
CA PRO A 269 8.17 -0.15 -16.61
C PRO A 269 8.13 0.91 -15.50
N ASN A 270 6.96 1.45 -15.22
CA ASN A 270 6.72 2.60 -14.38
C ASN A 270 5.99 2.20 -13.10
N ALA A 271 6.70 2.09 -11.98
CA ALA A 271 6.09 1.75 -10.70
C ALA A 271 5.16 2.84 -10.14
N PHE A 272 5.09 4.01 -10.74
CA PHE A 272 4.08 5.01 -10.38
C PHE A 272 2.66 4.46 -10.49
N VAL A 273 2.40 3.45 -11.34
CA VAL A 273 1.11 2.75 -11.42
C VAL A 273 0.73 2.03 -10.12
N LYS A 274 1.68 1.83 -9.21
CA LYS A 274 1.48 1.25 -7.89
C LYS A 274 1.16 2.28 -6.81
N LEU A 275 1.16 3.56 -7.17
CA LEU A 275 0.65 4.60 -6.29
C LEU A 275 -0.86 4.76 -6.47
N VAL A 276 -1.51 5.13 -5.38
CA VAL A 276 -2.90 5.57 -5.34
C VAL A 276 -3.00 6.87 -4.55
N PHE A 277 -4.02 7.66 -4.81
CA PHE A 277 -4.22 8.91 -4.10
C PHE A 277 -4.71 8.66 -2.67
N GLY A 278 -4.07 9.29 -1.70
CA GLY A 278 -4.47 9.33 -0.31
C GLY A 278 -4.15 10.70 0.29
N SER A 279 -5.09 11.28 1.03
CA SER A 279 -4.89 12.61 1.59
C SER A 279 -4.38 12.63 3.03
N ASP A 280 -4.92 11.80 3.91
CA ASP A 280 -4.57 11.74 5.34
C ASP A 280 -4.53 13.13 6.00
N THR A 281 -5.59 13.87 5.83
CA THR A 281 -5.71 15.24 6.36
C THR A 281 -7.18 15.58 6.68
N GLY A 282 -7.40 16.68 7.38
CA GLY A 282 -8.75 17.24 7.53
C GLY A 282 -9.36 17.66 6.18
N LEU A 283 -10.68 17.77 6.13
CA LEU A 283 -11.42 18.02 4.88
C LEU A 283 -10.93 19.27 4.14
N GLU A 284 -10.50 20.29 4.87
CA GLU A 284 -9.95 21.54 4.34
C GLU A 284 -8.58 21.39 3.67
N GLY A 285 -7.84 20.31 4.03
CA GLY A 285 -6.51 20.05 3.51
C GLY A 285 -6.50 19.23 2.22
N ILE A 286 -7.57 18.51 1.88
CA ILE A 286 -7.62 17.56 0.76
C ILE A 286 -7.19 18.22 -0.57
N GLU A 287 -7.72 19.42 -0.85
CA GLU A 287 -7.38 20.14 -2.08
C GLU A 287 -5.88 20.49 -2.17
N ASN A 288 -5.25 20.79 -1.05
CA ASN A 288 -3.82 21.05 -1.01
C ASN A 288 -3.01 19.78 -1.31
N VAL A 289 -3.45 18.62 -0.81
CA VAL A 289 -2.80 17.34 -1.11
C VAL A 289 -2.97 16.97 -2.59
N VAL A 290 -4.13 17.24 -3.20
CA VAL A 290 -4.31 17.10 -4.65
C VAL A 290 -3.26 17.93 -5.41
N LYS A 291 -3.04 19.19 -5.01
CA LYS A 291 -1.99 20.05 -5.61
C LYS A 291 -0.58 19.48 -5.42
N GLN A 292 -0.29 18.88 -4.27
CA GLN A 292 1.01 18.25 -4.01
C GLN A 292 1.24 17.02 -4.92
N TYR A 293 0.22 16.19 -5.17
CA TYR A 293 0.32 15.10 -6.14
C TYR A 293 0.54 15.61 -7.57
N HIS A 294 -0.14 16.67 -7.99
CA HIS A 294 0.13 17.29 -9.29
C HIS A 294 1.56 17.81 -9.40
N ALA A 295 2.07 18.46 -8.35
CA ALA A 295 3.48 18.89 -8.31
C ALA A 295 4.47 17.72 -8.41
N LEU A 296 4.16 16.58 -7.78
CA LEU A 296 4.93 15.35 -7.93
C LEU A 296 4.90 14.85 -9.38
N PHE A 297 3.73 14.83 -10.00
CA PHE A 297 3.57 14.36 -11.38
C PHE A 297 4.38 15.19 -12.36
N GLU A 298 4.39 16.52 -12.20
CA GLU A 298 5.24 17.40 -13.01
C GLU A 298 6.73 17.19 -12.76
N ALA A 299 7.15 17.14 -11.48
CA ALA A 299 8.54 16.95 -11.11
C ALA A 299 9.13 15.61 -11.57
N CYS A 300 8.29 14.59 -11.68
CA CYS A 300 8.67 13.24 -12.08
C CYS A 300 8.32 12.91 -13.54
N GLU A 301 7.73 13.85 -14.29
CA GLU A 301 7.27 13.63 -15.67
C GLU A 301 6.34 12.41 -15.80
N VAL A 302 5.45 12.21 -14.80
CA VAL A 302 4.53 11.08 -14.80
C VAL A 302 3.55 11.19 -15.96
N PRO A 303 3.40 10.16 -16.82
CA PRO A 303 2.48 10.19 -17.96
C PRO A 303 1.02 10.39 -17.54
N GLU A 304 0.23 11.11 -18.34
CA GLU A 304 -1.17 11.40 -18.02
C GLU A 304 -2.03 10.16 -17.74
N PRO A 305 -1.94 9.05 -18.49
CA PRO A 305 -2.67 7.83 -18.16
C PRO A 305 -2.35 7.30 -16.76
N THR A 306 -1.08 7.37 -16.35
CA THR A 306 -0.64 6.96 -15.01
C THR A 306 -1.16 7.91 -13.94
N ARG A 307 -1.15 9.24 -14.19
CA ARG A 307 -1.76 10.22 -13.27
C ARG A 307 -3.22 9.91 -13.00
N ASN A 308 -3.99 9.60 -14.05
CA ASN A 308 -5.40 9.24 -13.95
C ASN A 308 -5.61 7.95 -13.15
N ARG A 309 -4.74 6.95 -13.32
CA ARG A 309 -4.76 5.73 -12.50
C ARG A 309 -4.51 6.03 -11.03
N ILE A 310 -3.49 6.83 -10.71
CA ILE A 310 -3.14 7.23 -9.33
C ILE A 310 -4.30 7.98 -8.69
N MET A 311 -4.86 8.97 -9.37
CA MET A 311 -5.87 9.86 -8.78
C MET A 311 -7.21 9.16 -8.53
N GLY A 312 -7.48 8.02 -9.17
CA GLY A 312 -8.73 7.30 -8.90
C GLY A 312 -8.92 6.02 -9.70
N GLY A 313 -8.40 5.92 -10.92
CA GLY A 313 -8.68 4.80 -11.81
C GLY A 313 -8.34 3.43 -11.22
N THR A 314 -7.21 3.31 -10.54
CA THR A 314 -6.80 2.07 -9.87
C THR A 314 -7.82 1.65 -8.80
N LEU A 315 -8.23 2.57 -7.92
CA LEU A 315 -9.17 2.25 -6.83
C LEU A 315 -10.61 2.04 -7.34
N LEU A 316 -11.02 2.74 -8.40
CA LEU A 316 -12.30 2.47 -9.05
C LEU A 316 -12.38 1.03 -9.54
N ASN A 317 -11.32 0.54 -10.19
CA ASN A 317 -11.25 -0.84 -10.67
C ASN A 317 -11.18 -1.85 -9.52
N LEU A 318 -10.27 -1.66 -8.56
CA LEU A 318 -10.08 -2.58 -7.43
C LEU A 318 -11.35 -2.75 -6.58
N LEU A 319 -12.13 -1.69 -6.44
CA LEU A 319 -13.36 -1.69 -5.66
C LEU A 319 -14.61 -1.90 -6.52
N SER A 320 -14.47 -2.09 -7.83
CA SER A 320 -15.61 -2.21 -8.77
C SER A 320 -16.63 -1.08 -8.54
N LEU A 321 -16.13 0.15 -8.42
CA LEU A 321 -16.99 1.33 -8.27
C LEU A 321 -17.45 1.81 -9.65
N PRO A 322 -18.65 2.38 -9.76
CA PRO A 322 -19.08 2.98 -11.01
C PRO A 322 -18.15 4.15 -11.39
N SER A 323 -17.78 4.22 -12.67
CA SER A 323 -16.94 5.30 -13.23
C SER A 323 -17.63 6.65 -13.22
#